data_43b3820d24d7b851bf8ceee004bbee50
#
_entry.id   43b3820d24d7b851bf8ceee004bbee50
#
_cell.length_a   1.000
_cell.length_b   1.000
_cell.length_c   1.000
_cell.angle_alpha   90.00
_cell.angle_beta   90.00
_cell.angle_gamma   90.00
#
_symmetry.space_group_name_H-M   'P 1'
#
loop_
_entity.id
_entity.type
_entity.pdbx_description
1 polymer ?
#
loop_
_entity_poly.entity_id
_entity_poly.type
_entity_poly.pdbx_seq_one_letter_code
_entity_poly.pdbx_strand_id
1 'polypeptide(L)'
;MRRPIACCIGLLGFTSLLWNQTGQGYLAGIKGHQIDPGKTLWVWSEQVLRVHQNDTLFFDQSFLQTGNIHSIDLYNPLKVLVFFKDQSHLLWVDNRGAALSTAINLMDMQLEQASVVSSGYDNGLWVVTGQDMTLIRLNQHLKVEFKVPNLHRLTQDPQAEIAWMMEHQNRLYLVSKTGCISIWDIFGGLISVHRMGFFSETTELHRRATGVLLQNEDQEIEFFTNPSRPVEVKKRNPEQQVFFVDKQKDTYKWHSNPVKK
;
A
#
# COMPACT_ATOMS: atom_id res chain seq x y z
N MET A 1 -45.79 -43.09 50.01
CA MET A 1 -45.59 -41.63 49.83
C MET A 1 -44.27 -41.41 49.05
N ARG A 2 -44.36 -41.23 47.76
CA ARG A 2 -43.17 -40.89 46.89
C ARG A 2 -43.32 -39.48 46.40
N ARG A 3 -42.35 -38.64 46.70
CA ARG A 3 -42.28 -37.28 46.19
C ARG A 3 -41.66 -37.26 44.83
N PRO A 4 -42.14 -36.47 43.86
CA PRO A 4 -41.49 -36.31 42.54
C PRO A 4 -40.34 -35.30 42.67
N ILE A 5 -39.20 -35.68 42.05
CA ILE A 5 -38.03 -34.80 41.85
C ILE A 5 -38.30 -33.94 40.62
N ALA A 6 -38.43 -32.63 40.83
CA ALA A 6 -38.49 -31.68 39.72
C ALA A 6 -37.11 -31.48 39.12
N CYS A 7 -36.97 -31.87 37.84
CA CYS A 7 -35.76 -31.65 37.07
C CYS A 7 -35.80 -30.22 36.46
N CYS A 8 -35.09 -29.30 37.05
CA CYS A 8 -34.87 -27.97 36.45
C CYS A 8 -33.85 -28.10 35.31
N ILE A 9 -34.34 -28.09 34.07
CA ILE A 9 -33.51 -27.94 32.89
C ILE A 9 -33.15 -26.43 32.82
N GLY A 10 -31.97 -26.09 33.27
CA GLY A 10 -31.40 -24.77 33.08
C GLY A 10 -31.01 -24.59 31.60
N LEU A 11 -31.73 -23.73 30.89
CA LEU A 11 -31.29 -23.21 29.61
C LEU A 11 -30.01 -22.38 29.82
N LEU A 12 -28.86 -22.98 29.56
CA LEU A 12 -27.63 -22.27 29.39
C LEU A 12 -27.71 -21.48 28.06
N GLY A 13 -28.10 -20.23 28.19
CA GLY A 13 -27.97 -19.27 27.08
C GLY A 13 -26.50 -19.13 26.70
N PHE A 14 -26.12 -19.71 25.57
CA PHE A 14 -24.87 -19.41 24.91
C PHE A 14 -24.93 -17.94 24.42
N THR A 15 -24.55 -17.00 25.28
CA THR A 15 -24.12 -15.69 24.81
C THR A 15 -22.80 -15.91 24.10
N SER A 16 -22.83 -15.94 22.77
CA SER A 16 -21.64 -15.85 21.95
C SER A 16 -20.98 -14.49 22.25
N LEU A 17 -20.04 -14.50 23.17
CA LEU A 17 -19.08 -13.40 23.34
C LEU A 17 -18.32 -13.30 22.03
N LEU A 18 -18.75 -12.36 21.17
CA LEU A 18 -17.97 -11.90 20.04
C LEU A 18 -16.69 -11.30 20.60
N TRP A 19 -15.65 -12.11 20.68
CA TRP A 19 -14.32 -11.63 21.03
C TRP A 19 -13.86 -10.75 19.87
N ASN A 20 -13.76 -9.46 20.12
CA ASN A 20 -12.95 -8.57 19.29
C ASN A 20 -11.50 -9.05 19.46
N GLN A 21 -11.02 -9.84 18.51
CA GLN A 21 -9.63 -10.25 18.51
C GLN A 21 -8.81 -9.03 18.11
N THR A 22 -8.01 -8.53 19.05
CA THR A 22 -7.01 -7.50 18.81
C THR A 22 -5.64 -8.18 18.80
N GLY A 23 -4.95 -8.09 17.68
CA GLY A 23 -3.55 -8.51 17.61
C GLY A 23 -2.61 -7.32 17.82
N GLN A 24 -1.44 -7.59 18.34
CA GLN A 24 -0.37 -6.61 18.48
C GLN A 24 0.95 -7.23 18.08
N GLY A 25 1.75 -6.48 17.31
CA GLY A 25 3.11 -6.86 16.95
C GLY A 25 4.10 -5.74 17.24
N TYR A 26 5.37 -6.10 17.26
CA TYR A 26 6.49 -5.19 17.37
C TYR A 26 7.45 -5.44 16.21
N LEU A 27 7.90 -4.38 15.55
CA LEU A 27 8.93 -4.42 14.52
C LEU A 27 9.76 -3.15 14.62
N ALA A 28 11.01 -3.26 15.04
CA ALA A 28 11.90 -2.11 15.20
C ALA A 28 12.06 -1.33 13.89
N GLY A 29 11.94 0.00 13.95
CA GLY A 29 12.13 0.89 12.82
C GLY A 29 11.08 0.73 11.72
N ILE A 30 9.78 0.66 12.05
CA ILE A 30 8.70 0.56 11.05
C ILE A 30 8.78 1.73 10.07
N LYS A 31 8.95 1.41 8.79
CA LYS A 31 8.95 2.38 7.68
C LYS A 31 7.59 2.50 7.01
N GLY A 32 6.87 1.40 6.91
CA GLY A 32 5.56 1.42 6.28
C GLY A 32 4.74 0.16 6.51
N HIS A 33 3.50 0.24 6.07
CA HIS A 33 2.57 -0.89 6.06
C HIS A 33 1.59 -0.78 4.90
N GLN A 34 1.06 -1.91 4.47
CA GLN A 34 -0.05 -1.99 3.52
C GLN A 34 -0.95 -3.17 3.85
N ILE A 35 -2.20 -3.09 3.40
CA ILE A 35 -3.19 -4.15 3.54
C ILE A 35 -3.66 -4.54 2.15
N ASP A 36 -3.57 -5.82 1.84
CA ASP A 36 -4.12 -6.34 0.60
C ASP A 36 -5.65 -6.51 0.66
N PRO A 37 -6.31 -6.72 -0.49
CA PRO A 37 -7.76 -6.98 -0.53
C PRO A 37 -8.19 -8.22 0.27
N GLY A 38 -7.30 -9.18 0.49
CA GLY A 38 -7.49 -10.38 1.31
C GLY A 38 -7.38 -10.12 2.81
N LYS A 39 -7.19 -8.86 3.22
CA LYS A 39 -6.97 -8.41 4.61
C LYS A 39 -5.69 -8.94 5.24
N THR A 40 -4.69 -9.25 4.44
CA THR A 40 -3.34 -9.56 4.88
C THR A 40 -2.61 -8.25 5.17
N LEU A 41 -2.02 -8.13 6.34
CA LEU A 41 -1.21 -6.99 6.73
C LEU A 41 0.25 -7.25 6.36
N TRP A 42 0.81 -6.33 5.60
CA TRP A 42 2.22 -6.26 5.24
C TRP A 42 2.85 -5.09 5.99
N VAL A 43 3.84 -5.37 6.84
CA VAL A 43 4.57 -4.36 7.61
C VAL A 43 6.05 -4.51 7.33
N TRP A 44 6.76 -3.40 7.10
CA TRP A 44 8.19 -3.48 6.88
C TRP A 44 8.97 -2.42 7.65
N SER A 45 10.18 -2.79 8.00
CA SER A 45 11.26 -1.90 8.45
C SER A 45 12.27 -1.70 7.31
N GLU A 46 13.45 -1.19 7.63
CA GLU A 46 14.50 -1.04 6.62
C GLU A 46 14.84 -2.37 5.93
N GLN A 47 14.96 -3.46 6.66
CA GLN A 47 15.48 -4.72 6.12
C GLN A 47 14.58 -5.93 6.39
N VAL A 48 13.46 -5.74 7.07
CA VAL A 48 12.57 -6.84 7.45
C VAL A 48 11.18 -6.58 6.92
N LEU A 49 10.61 -7.59 6.29
CA LEU A 49 9.21 -7.63 5.85
C LEU A 49 8.46 -8.69 6.66
N ARG A 50 7.37 -8.29 7.28
CA ARG A 50 6.45 -9.17 8.00
C ARG A 50 5.08 -9.19 7.36
N VAL A 51 4.51 -10.38 7.32
CA VAL A 51 3.17 -10.58 6.77
C VAL A 51 2.31 -11.27 7.83
N HIS A 52 1.16 -10.68 8.13
CA HIS A 52 0.18 -11.21 9.06
C HIS A 52 -1.11 -11.54 8.33
N GLN A 53 -1.60 -12.75 8.55
CA GLN A 53 -2.88 -13.21 8.04
C GLN A 53 -3.72 -13.76 9.19
N ASN A 54 -4.98 -13.30 9.31
CA ASN A 54 -5.88 -13.71 10.38
C ASN A 54 -5.23 -13.65 11.78
N ASP A 55 -4.60 -12.51 12.09
CA ASP A 55 -3.94 -12.25 13.37
C ASP A 55 -2.72 -13.12 13.70
N THR A 56 -2.25 -13.90 12.74
CA THR A 56 -1.09 -14.77 12.88
C THR A 56 0.07 -14.24 12.04
N LEU A 57 1.27 -14.23 12.59
CA LEU A 57 2.49 -14.01 11.81
C LEU A 57 2.63 -15.17 10.84
N PHE A 58 2.45 -14.87 9.57
CA PHE A 58 2.52 -15.86 8.51
C PHE A 58 3.93 -15.96 7.92
N PHE A 59 4.63 -14.83 7.92
CA PHE A 59 5.93 -14.71 7.26
C PHE A 59 6.78 -13.60 7.89
N ASP A 60 8.09 -13.86 8.01
CA ASP A 60 9.12 -12.91 8.46
C ASP A 60 10.37 -13.12 7.61
N GLN A 61 10.72 -12.13 6.78
CA GLN A 61 11.88 -12.20 5.88
C GLN A 61 12.81 -11.02 6.08
N SER A 62 14.10 -11.33 6.14
CA SER A 62 15.16 -10.32 6.16
C SER A 62 15.85 -10.19 4.80
N PHE A 63 16.09 -8.94 4.38
CA PHE A 63 16.74 -8.56 3.12
C PHE A 63 18.11 -7.91 3.34
N LEU A 64 18.84 -8.35 4.35
CA LEU A 64 20.15 -7.80 4.72
C LEU A 64 21.13 -7.68 3.55
N GLN A 65 21.07 -8.59 2.59
CA GLN A 65 21.97 -8.60 1.43
C GLN A 65 21.46 -7.74 0.27
N THR A 66 20.16 -7.43 0.24
CA THR A 66 19.54 -6.68 -0.86
C THR A 66 19.48 -5.19 -0.57
N GLY A 67 19.46 -4.81 0.71
CA GLY A 67 19.46 -3.42 1.16
C GLY A 67 18.17 -3.01 1.86
N ASN A 68 17.95 -1.69 1.99
CA ASN A 68 16.83 -1.14 2.72
C ASN A 68 15.56 -1.13 1.86
N ILE A 69 14.47 -1.67 2.38
CA ILE A 69 13.16 -1.63 1.74
C ILE A 69 12.68 -0.18 1.73
N HIS A 70 12.50 0.37 0.54
CA HIS A 70 11.91 1.70 0.36
C HIS A 70 10.39 1.62 0.32
N SER A 71 9.85 0.74 -0.51
CA SER A 71 8.41 0.54 -0.65
C SER A 71 8.06 -0.87 -1.08
N ILE A 72 6.81 -1.26 -0.83
CA ILE A 72 6.21 -2.46 -1.41
C ILE A 72 4.97 -2.08 -2.23
N ASP A 73 4.64 -2.85 -3.26
CA ASP A 73 3.41 -2.69 -4.02
C ASP A 73 2.65 -4.01 -4.08
N LEU A 74 1.45 -4.00 -3.51
CA LEU A 74 0.52 -5.13 -3.43
C LEU A 74 -0.48 -5.14 -4.59
N TYR A 75 -0.12 -4.63 -5.77
CA TYR A 75 -1.01 -4.67 -6.94
C TYR A 75 -1.48 -6.09 -7.25
N ASN A 76 -0.54 -7.00 -7.27
CA ASN A 76 -0.80 -8.44 -7.38
C ASN A 76 -0.31 -9.14 -6.11
N PRO A 77 -1.22 -9.63 -5.24
CA PRO A 77 -0.83 -10.28 -3.99
C PRO A 77 0.01 -11.55 -4.17
N LEU A 78 -0.04 -12.17 -5.36
CA LEU A 78 0.78 -13.35 -5.69
C LEU A 78 2.14 -12.99 -6.27
N LYS A 79 2.37 -11.71 -6.59
CA LYS A 79 3.61 -11.17 -7.17
C LYS A 79 3.85 -9.76 -6.64
N VAL A 80 4.20 -9.67 -5.37
CA VAL A 80 4.43 -8.41 -4.67
C VAL A 80 5.77 -7.82 -5.07
N LEU A 81 5.77 -6.53 -5.41
CA LEU A 81 6.97 -5.80 -5.75
C LEU A 81 7.59 -5.20 -4.49
N VAL A 82 8.86 -5.47 -4.26
CA VAL A 82 9.68 -4.85 -3.21
C VAL A 82 10.75 -3.98 -3.88
N PHE A 83 10.82 -2.72 -3.50
CA PHE A 83 11.76 -1.76 -4.05
C PHE A 83 12.82 -1.35 -3.01
N PHE A 84 14.08 -1.44 -3.41
CA PHE A 84 15.26 -1.06 -2.65
C PHE A 84 15.92 0.14 -3.35
N LYS A 85 15.44 1.35 -3.03
CA LYS A 85 15.80 2.59 -3.73
C LYS A 85 17.31 2.86 -3.71
N ASP A 86 17.93 2.72 -2.54
CA ASP A 86 19.35 3.06 -2.35
C ASP A 86 20.29 2.18 -3.18
N GLN A 87 19.88 0.95 -3.45
CA GLN A 87 20.61 -0.01 -4.28
C GLN A 87 20.11 -0.08 -5.72
N SER A 88 19.04 0.67 -6.05
CA SER A 88 18.36 0.60 -7.35
C SER A 88 17.95 -0.82 -7.73
N HIS A 89 17.47 -1.60 -6.75
CA HIS A 89 17.05 -2.98 -6.95
C HIS A 89 15.54 -3.16 -6.82
N LEU A 90 15.01 -4.10 -7.60
CA LEU A 90 13.65 -4.61 -7.50
C LEU A 90 13.66 -6.09 -7.18
N LEU A 91 12.73 -6.55 -6.37
CA LEU A 91 12.52 -7.96 -6.11
C LEU A 91 11.01 -8.26 -6.14
N TRP A 92 10.63 -9.33 -6.82
CA TRP A 92 9.28 -9.87 -6.67
C TRP A 92 9.28 -11.00 -5.65
N VAL A 93 8.32 -10.93 -4.75
CA VAL A 93 8.06 -11.97 -3.76
C VAL A 93 6.63 -12.49 -3.91
N ASP A 94 6.42 -13.74 -3.54
CA ASP A 94 5.08 -14.32 -3.50
C ASP A 94 4.30 -13.84 -2.27
N ASN A 95 3.07 -14.34 -2.11
CA ASN A 95 2.22 -14.02 -0.96
C ASN A 95 2.75 -14.58 0.38
N ARG A 96 3.83 -15.35 0.35
CA ARG A 96 4.56 -15.84 1.52
C ARG A 96 5.88 -15.11 1.72
N GLY A 97 6.15 -14.08 0.88
CA GLY A 97 7.36 -13.28 0.89
C GLY A 97 8.60 -14.02 0.33
N ALA A 98 8.42 -15.23 -0.21
CA ALA A 98 9.53 -15.92 -0.85
C ALA A 98 9.87 -15.25 -2.19
N ALA A 99 11.16 -15.07 -2.47
CA ALA A 99 11.62 -14.47 -3.71
C ALA A 99 11.22 -15.32 -4.91
N LEU A 100 10.53 -14.70 -5.88
CA LEU A 100 10.11 -15.32 -7.15
C LEU A 100 11.23 -15.32 -8.19
N SER A 101 12.24 -14.48 -8.03
CA SER A 101 13.39 -14.34 -8.91
C SER A 101 14.59 -13.80 -8.15
N THR A 102 15.72 -13.69 -8.82
CA THR A 102 16.83 -12.85 -8.36
C THR A 102 16.42 -11.37 -8.36
N ALA A 103 17.06 -10.58 -7.52
CA ALA A 103 16.86 -9.13 -7.54
C ALA A 103 17.28 -8.55 -8.90
N ILE A 104 16.45 -7.64 -9.42
CA ILE A 104 16.69 -6.96 -10.69
C ILE A 104 17.39 -5.65 -10.39
N ASN A 105 18.53 -5.46 -11.04
CA ASN A 105 19.27 -4.21 -10.93
C ASN A 105 18.76 -3.21 -11.96
N LEU A 106 18.21 -2.09 -11.53
CA LEU A 106 17.73 -1.03 -12.42
C LEU A 106 18.86 -0.28 -13.11
N MET A 107 20.08 -0.32 -12.59
CA MET A 107 21.27 0.26 -13.23
C MET A 107 21.54 -0.39 -14.60
N ASP A 108 21.33 -1.71 -14.71
CA ASP A 108 21.50 -2.45 -15.97
C ASP A 108 20.53 -1.97 -17.07
N MET A 109 19.49 -1.26 -16.66
CA MET A 109 18.46 -0.69 -17.53
C MET A 109 18.58 0.84 -17.69
N GLN A 110 19.65 1.43 -17.17
CA GLN A 110 19.87 2.90 -17.11
C GLN A 110 18.74 3.62 -16.34
N LEU A 111 18.25 2.99 -15.27
CA LEU A 111 17.20 3.51 -14.37
C LEU A 111 17.71 3.63 -12.92
N GLU A 112 19.00 3.89 -12.77
CA GLU A 112 19.70 3.99 -11.47
C GLU A 112 19.16 5.09 -10.55
N GLN A 113 18.44 6.04 -11.12
CA GLN A 113 17.86 7.15 -10.35
C GLN A 113 16.34 7.01 -10.16
N ALA A 114 15.85 5.78 -10.18
CA ALA A 114 14.46 5.52 -9.87
C ALA A 114 14.10 6.06 -8.47
N SER A 115 13.11 6.93 -8.39
CA SER A 115 12.63 7.51 -7.13
C SER A 115 11.47 6.72 -6.55
N VAL A 116 10.53 6.30 -7.40
CA VAL A 116 9.40 5.43 -7.05
C VAL A 116 9.12 4.44 -8.17
N VAL A 117 8.58 3.31 -7.80
CA VAL A 117 8.17 2.24 -8.72
C VAL A 117 6.79 1.71 -8.34
N SER A 118 6.04 1.21 -9.31
CA SER A 118 4.76 0.54 -9.10
C SER A 118 4.55 -0.55 -10.14
N SER A 119 3.83 -1.59 -9.77
CA SER A 119 3.42 -2.64 -10.70
C SER A 119 2.33 -2.14 -11.65
N GLY A 120 2.35 -2.60 -12.88
CA GLY A 120 1.31 -2.37 -13.87
C GLY A 120 0.37 -3.56 -14.05
N TYR A 121 -0.80 -3.32 -14.65
CA TYR A 121 -1.87 -4.30 -14.84
C TYR A 121 -1.46 -5.55 -15.64
N ASP A 122 -0.47 -5.43 -16.51
CA ASP A 122 0.04 -6.48 -17.42
C ASP A 122 1.32 -7.16 -16.90
N ASN A 123 1.60 -7.06 -15.59
CA ASN A 123 2.86 -7.43 -14.95
C ASN A 123 4.08 -6.59 -15.40
N GLY A 124 3.87 -5.47 -16.06
CA GLY A 124 4.89 -4.49 -16.33
C GLY A 124 5.16 -3.60 -15.11
N LEU A 125 5.98 -2.59 -15.31
CA LEU A 125 6.37 -1.65 -14.26
C LEU A 125 6.18 -0.20 -14.70
N TRP A 126 5.83 0.62 -13.74
CA TRP A 126 5.97 2.06 -13.79
C TRP A 126 7.17 2.49 -12.96
N VAL A 127 7.96 3.39 -13.51
CA VAL A 127 9.15 3.95 -12.86
C VAL A 127 9.14 5.45 -13.04
N VAL A 128 9.40 6.20 -11.97
CA VAL A 128 9.71 7.64 -12.06
C VAL A 128 11.17 7.81 -11.71
N THR A 129 11.93 8.48 -12.59
CA THR A 129 13.31 8.87 -12.33
C THR A 129 13.36 10.15 -11.49
N GLY A 130 14.33 10.23 -10.56
CA GLY A 130 14.41 11.37 -9.63
C GLY A 130 14.94 12.65 -10.30
N GLN A 131 15.92 12.54 -11.20
CA GLN A 131 16.65 13.71 -11.72
C GLN A 131 15.83 14.51 -12.73
N ASP A 132 15.28 13.87 -13.73
CA ASP A 132 14.53 14.55 -14.81
C ASP A 132 13.03 14.43 -14.66
N MET A 133 12.56 13.79 -13.57
CA MET A 133 11.13 13.54 -13.36
C MET A 133 10.47 12.97 -14.59
N THR A 134 11.04 11.86 -15.08
CA THR A 134 10.52 11.14 -16.23
C THR A 134 9.73 9.94 -15.76
N LEU A 135 8.48 9.83 -16.19
CA LEU A 135 7.66 8.63 -16.01
C LEU A 135 8.00 7.65 -17.13
N ILE A 136 8.32 6.42 -16.77
CA ILE A 136 8.74 5.36 -17.68
C ILE A 136 7.82 4.17 -17.51
N ARG A 137 7.29 3.66 -18.61
CA ARG A 137 6.55 2.41 -18.67
C ARG A 137 7.43 1.29 -19.18
N LEU A 138 7.51 0.20 -18.44
CA LEU A 138 8.16 -1.04 -18.82
C LEU A 138 7.13 -2.16 -18.97
N ASN A 139 7.25 -2.96 -20.01
CA ASN A 139 6.41 -4.14 -20.19
C ASN A 139 6.83 -5.30 -19.24
N GLN A 140 6.13 -6.43 -19.30
CA GLN A 140 6.42 -7.64 -18.52
C GLN A 140 7.84 -8.22 -18.68
N HIS A 141 8.52 -7.89 -19.80
CA HIS A 141 9.90 -8.27 -20.09
C HIS A 141 10.91 -7.18 -19.70
N LEU A 142 10.47 -6.17 -18.94
CA LEU A 142 11.26 -5.02 -18.49
C LEU A 142 11.84 -4.18 -19.63
N LYS A 143 11.22 -4.23 -20.82
CA LYS A 143 11.58 -3.36 -21.94
C LYS A 143 10.76 -2.07 -21.88
N VAL A 144 11.41 -0.96 -22.15
CA VAL A 144 10.76 0.35 -22.21
C VAL A 144 9.71 0.37 -23.32
N GLU A 145 8.47 0.67 -22.98
CA GLU A 145 7.38 0.89 -23.93
C GLU A 145 7.30 2.35 -24.36
N PHE A 146 7.33 3.25 -23.37
CA PHE A 146 7.35 4.68 -23.61
C PHE A 146 7.92 5.44 -22.39
N LYS A 147 8.19 6.74 -22.60
CA LYS A 147 8.66 7.68 -21.59
C LYS A 147 7.86 8.98 -21.68
N VAL A 148 7.48 9.53 -20.52
CA VAL A 148 6.86 10.86 -20.40
C VAL A 148 7.81 11.74 -19.62
N PRO A 149 8.61 12.60 -20.29
CA PRO A 149 9.58 13.45 -19.62
C PRO A 149 8.93 14.67 -18.98
N ASN A 150 9.67 15.30 -18.07
CA ASN A 150 9.31 16.59 -17.50
C ASN A 150 7.95 16.61 -16.77
N LEU A 151 7.69 15.62 -15.90
CA LEU A 151 6.44 15.54 -15.12
C LEU A 151 6.16 16.84 -14.37
N HIS A 152 7.18 17.47 -13.79
CA HIS A 152 7.05 18.74 -13.05
C HIS A 152 6.45 19.86 -13.92
N ARG A 153 6.76 19.89 -15.20
CA ARG A 153 6.18 20.86 -16.14
C ARG A 153 4.73 20.53 -16.48
N LEU A 154 4.45 19.25 -16.71
CA LEU A 154 3.09 18.80 -17.07
C LEU A 154 2.12 18.95 -15.91
N THR A 155 2.58 18.69 -14.69
CA THR A 155 1.78 18.87 -13.47
C THR A 155 1.81 20.30 -12.94
N GLN A 156 2.62 21.17 -13.53
CA GLN A 156 2.87 22.55 -13.05
C GLN A 156 3.33 22.58 -11.58
N ASP A 157 4.12 21.58 -11.18
CA ASP A 157 4.69 21.47 -9.85
C ASP A 157 6.22 21.38 -9.96
N PRO A 158 6.93 22.55 -9.99
CA PRO A 158 8.36 22.60 -10.26
C PRO A 158 9.22 22.00 -9.15
N GLN A 159 8.66 21.81 -7.96
CA GLN A 159 9.33 21.19 -6.83
C GLN A 159 8.79 19.77 -6.55
N ALA A 160 8.07 19.19 -7.51
CA ALA A 160 7.51 17.88 -7.35
C ALA A 160 8.60 16.83 -7.11
N GLU A 161 8.59 16.22 -5.96
CA GLU A 161 9.23 14.95 -5.70
C GLU A 161 8.12 13.93 -5.51
N ILE A 162 8.07 12.89 -6.35
CA ILE A 162 7.02 11.88 -6.22
C ILE A 162 7.31 11.02 -5.00
N ALA A 163 6.37 10.99 -4.07
CA ALA A 163 6.42 10.19 -2.85
C ALA A 163 5.74 8.84 -3.04
N TRP A 164 4.63 8.82 -3.78
CA TRP A 164 3.83 7.62 -4.00
C TRP A 164 3.40 7.49 -5.44
N MET A 165 3.36 6.27 -5.92
CA MET A 165 2.83 5.90 -7.22
C MET A 165 2.02 4.63 -7.11
N MET A 166 0.88 4.57 -7.80
CA MET A 166 -0.01 3.42 -7.76
C MET A 166 -0.84 3.34 -9.04
N GLU A 167 -0.79 2.21 -9.73
CA GLU A 167 -1.77 1.91 -10.77
C GLU A 167 -3.01 1.25 -10.17
N HIS A 168 -4.17 1.73 -10.55
CA HIS A 168 -5.45 1.16 -10.17
C HIS A 168 -6.52 1.44 -11.23
N GLN A 169 -7.23 0.38 -11.68
CA GLN A 169 -8.32 0.46 -12.65
C GLN A 169 -7.97 1.29 -13.91
N ASN A 170 -6.87 0.93 -14.56
CA ASN A 170 -6.36 1.56 -15.79
C ASN A 170 -6.01 3.05 -15.61
N ARG A 171 -5.68 3.47 -14.41
CA ARG A 171 -5.18 4.81 -14.12
C ARG A 171 -3.96 4.73 -13.22
N LEU A 172 -3.03 5.61 -13.48
CA LEU A 172 -1.84 5.79 -12.66
C LEU A 172 -2.01 7.05 -11.82
N TYR A 173 -1.83 6.91 -10.53
CA TYR A 173 -1.87 8.00 -9.55
C TYR A 173 -0.45 8.29 -9.09
N LEU A 174 -0.01 9.53 -9.25
CA LEU A 174 1.25 10.03 -8.73
C LEU A 174 0.96 11.07 -7.65
N VAL A 175 1.56 10.91 -6.50
CA VAL A 175 1.44 11.83 -5.36
C VAL A 175 2.79 12.42 -5.06
N SER A 176 2.91 13.73 -5.14
CA SER A 176 4.15 14.46 -4.80
C SER A 176 4.19 14.82 -3.31
N LYS A 177 5.39 15.07 -2.81
CA LYS A 177 5.61 15.58 -1.45
C LYS A 177 5.02 16.96 -1.22
N THR A 178 4.76 17.71 -2.28
CA THR A 178 4.10 19.03 -2.23
C THR A 178 2.57 18.93 -2.06
N GLY A 179 2.01 17.70 -2.06
CA GLY A 179 0.57 17.46 -2.00
C GLY A 179 -0.14 17.61 -3.35
N CYS A 180 0.62 17.55 -4.44
CA CYS A 180 0.05 17.49 -5.78
C CYS A 180 -0.22 16.03 -6.16
N ILE A 181 -1.46 15.74 -6.59
CA ILE A 181 -1.87 14.44 -7.09
C ILE A 181 -2.16 14.57 -8.57
N SER A 182 -1.44 13.84 -9.39
CA SER A 182 -1.69 13.75 -10.81
C SER A 182 -2.21 12.37 -11.20
N ILE A 183 -3.24 12.35 -12.03
CA ILE A 183 -3.90 11.13 -12.52
C ILE A 183 -3.61 11.01 -14.00
N TRP A 184 -3.12 9.85 -14.41
CA TRP A 184 -2.67 9.54 -15.76
C TRP A 184 -3.42 8.31 -16.29
N ASP A 185 -3.58 8.23 -17.58
CA ASP A 185 -4.01 6.97 -18.22
C ASP A 185 -2.83 6.00 -18.36
N ILE A 186 -3.13 4.76 -18.71
CA ILE A 186 -2.11 3.71 -18.89
C ILE A 186 -1.21 3.92 -20.13
N PHE A 187 -1.49 4.91 -20.96
CA PHE A 187 -0.71 5.28 -22.14
C PHE A 187 0.18 6.51 -21.89
N GLY A 188 0.19 7.03 -20.65
CA GLY A 188 1.00 8.19 -20.26
C GLY A 188 0.35 9.53 -20.53
N GLY A 189 -0.95 9.57 -20.85
CA GLY A 189 -1.73 10.80 -20.98
C GLY A 189 -2.13 11.35 -19.61
N LEU A 190 -1.87 12.64 -19.36
CA LEU A 190 -2.31 13.33 -18.15
C LEU A 190 -3.83 13.56 -18.20
N ILE A 191 -4.56 13.03 -17.23
CA ILE A 191 -6.02 13.18 -17.13
C ILE A 191 -6.38 14.40 -16.27
N SER A 192 -5.81 14.51 -15.07
CA SER A 192 -6.11 15.60 -14.15
C SER A 192 -4.99 15.82 -13.13
N VAL A 193 -4.98 17.02 -12.56
CA VAL A 193 -4.08 17.41 -11.48
C VAL A 193 -4.90 18.03 -10.36
N HIS A 194 -4.69 17.54 -9.14
CA HIS A 194 -5.35 18.02 -7.93
C HIS A 194 -4.28 18.51 -6.95
N ARG A 195 -4.45 19.72 -6.41
CA ARG A 195 -3.57 20.25 -5.38
C ARG A 195 -4.29 20.17 -4.05
N MET A 196 -3.75 19.33 -3.19
CA MET A 196 -4.23 19.14 -1.84
C MET A 196 -3.30 19.89 -0.90
N GLY A 197 -3.84 20.73 -0.05
CA GLY A 197 -3.03 21.54 0.87
C GLY A 197 -2.36 20.76 1.99
N PHE A 198 -2.34 19.42 1.91
CA PHE A 198 -1.75 18.58 2.92
C PHE A 198 -0.96 17.41 2.30
N PHE A 199 0.25 17.28 2.72
CA PHE A 199 1.06 16.07 2.59
C PHE A 199 1.92 15.99 3.84
N SER A 200 2.01 14.83 4.43
CA SER A 200 2.89 14.55 5.55
C SER A 200 3.63 13.24 5.29
N GLU A 201 4.68 12.97 6.05
CA GLU A 201 5.40 11.69 5.97
C GLU A 201 4.51 10.49 6.36
N THR A 202 3.40 10.76 7.03
CA THR A 202 2.39 9.75 7.41
C THR A 202 1.29 9.57 6.36
N THR A 203 1.38 10.27 5.21
CA THR A 203 0.39 10.14 4.14
C THR A 203 0.54 8.79 3.45
N GLU A 204 -0.57 8.09 3.29
CA GLU A 204 -0.64 6.75 2.69
C GLU A 204 -1.62 6.71 1.53
N LEU A 205 -1.33 5.86 0.56
CA LEU A 205 -2.15 5.67 -0.64
C LEU A 205 -2.68 4.23 -0.66
N HIS A 206 -4.00 4.08 -0.72
CA HIS A 206 -4.67 2.79 -0.66
C HIS A 206 -5.59 2.55 -1.85
N ARG A 207 -5.63 1.31 -2.35
CA ARG A 207 -6.61 0.87 -3.35
C ARG A 207 -7.97 0.65 -2.70
N ARG A 208 -9.02 1.11 -3.36
CA ARG A 208 -10.43 0.87 -3.00
C ARG A 208 -11.18 0.31 -4.19
N ALA A 209 -12.29 -0.39 -3.96
CA ALA A 209 -13.14 -0.89 -5.04
C ALA A 209 -13.67 0.23 -5.94
N THR A 210 -13.86 1.42 -5.38
CA THR A 210 -14.40 2.62 -6.05
C THR A 210 -13.34 3.55 -6.61
N GLY A 211 -12.06 3.36 -6.24
CA GLY A 211 -10.97 4.25 -6.63
C GLY A 211 -9.75 4.14 -5.75
N VAL A 212 -9.13 5.26 -5.47
CA VAL A 212 -7.93 5.37 -4.63
C VAL A 212 -8.21 6.28 -3.45
N LEU A 213 -7.83 5.84 -2.26
CA LEU A 213 -7.90 6.60 -1.04
C LEU A 213 -6.50 7.10 -0.66
N LEU A 214 -6.37 8.42 -0.51
CA LEU A 214 -5.23 9.07 0.12
C LEU A 214 -5.62 9.44 1.54
N GLN A 215 -4.84 9.02 2.51
CA GLN A 215 -5.13 9.33 3.92
C GLN A 215 -3.89 9.78 4.67
N ASN A 216 -4.07 10.64 5.66
CA ASN A 216 -3.11 10.97 6.70
C ASN A 216 -3.75 10.83 8.08
N GLU A 217 -3.16 11.42 9.12
CA GLU A 217 -3.68 11.32 10.49
C GLU A 217 -5.06 11.95 10.66
N ASP A 218 -5.36 13.03 9.93
CA ASP A 218 -6.55 13.85 10.13
C ASP A 218 -7.61 13.70 9.03
N GLN A 219 -7.21 13.37 7.82
CA GLN A 219 -8.06 13.46 6.64
C GLN A 219 -7.96 12.24 5.73
N GLU A 220 -9.05 11.98 5.05
CA GLU A 220 -9.19 10.98 3.98
C GLU A 220 -9.69 11.66 2.73
N ILE A 221 -9.04 11.40 1.59
CA ILE A 221 -9.45 11.91 0.29
C ILE A 221 -9.64 10.73 -0.65
N GLU A 222 -10.84 10.57 -1.15
CA GLU A 222 -11.17 9.51 -2.09
C GLU A 222 -11.26 10.05 -3.52
N PHE A 223 -10.44 9.48 -4.40
CA PHE A 223 -10.44 9.71 -5.84
C PHE A 223 -11.17 8.56 -6.51
N PHE A 224 -12.31 8.86 -7.11
CA PHE A 224 -13.11 7.84 -7.78
C PHE A 224 -12.62 7.60 -9.22
N THR A 225 -12.68 6.35 -9.65
CA THR A 225 -12.40 6.00 -11.05
C THR A 225 -13.43 6.51 -12.01
N ASN A 226 -14.67 6.76 -11.56
CA ASN A 226 -15.67 7.46 -12.35
C ASN A 226 -15.34 8.97 -12.39
N PRO A 227 -14.99 9.55 -13.56
CA PRO A 227 -14.59 10.95 -13.67
C PRO A 227 -15.74 11.94 -13.37
N SER A 228 -16.99 11.48 -13.45
CA SER A 228 -18.17 12.30 -13.11
C SER A 228 -18.41 12.41 -11.61
N ARG A 229 -17.74 11.60 -10.80
CA ARG A 229 -17.85 11.64 -9.36
C ARG A 229 -16.82 12.61 -8.78
N PRO A 230 -17.22 13.59 -7.97
CA PRO A 230 -16.28 14.53 -7.38
C PRO A 230 -15.34 13.83 -6.40
N VAL A 231 -14.16 14.42 -6.22
CA VAL A 231 -13.24 14.02 -5.14
C VAL A 231 -13.91 14.30 -3.81
N GLU A 232 -13.96 13.30 -2.94
CA GLU A 232 -14.52 13.45 -1.59
C GLU A 232 -13.41 13.64 -0.56
N VAL A 233 -13.53 14.68 0.25
CA VAL A 233 -12.64 14.94 1.40
C VAL A 233 -13.43 14.72 2.67
N LYS A 234 -12.94 13.83 3.54
CA LYS A 234 -13.60 13.50 4.81
C LYS A 234 -12.60 13.65 5.97
N LYS A 235 -13.10 14.01 7.16
CA LYS A 235 -12.32 13.82 8.39
C LYS A 235 -12.15 12.34 8.65
N ARG A 236 -10.94 11.96 9.01
CA ARG A 236 -10.65 10.58 9.40
C ARG A 236 -11.42 10.23 10.69
N ASN A 237 -12.06 9.07 10.69
CA ASN A 237 -12.66 8.51 11.89
C ASN A 237 -11.73 7.41 12.43
N PRO A 238 -10.99 7.66 13.53
CA PRO A 238 -10.07 6.69 14.09
C PRO A 238 -10.75 5.40 14.59
N GLU A 239 -12.04 5.44 14.91
CA GLU A 239 -12.79 4.26 15.38
C GLU A 239 -13.09 3.25 14.24
N GLN A 240 -12.97 3.67 12.99
CA GLN A 240 -13.18 2.81 11.81
C GLN A 240 -11.90 2.13 11.31
N GLN A 241 -10.77 2.37 11.97
CA GLN A 241 -9.51 1.77 11.54
C GLN A 241 -9.43 0.31 11.92
N VAL A 242 -9.21 -0.53 10.90
CA VAL A 242 -8.91 -1.95 11.09
C VAL A 242 -7.45 -2.13 11.57
N PHE A 243 -6.57 -1.16 11.25
CA PHE A 243 -5.16 -1.19 11.60
C PHE A 243 -4.71 0.14 12.18
N PHE A 244 -3.80 0.05 13.13
CA PHE A 244 -3.10 1.18 13.70
C PHE A 244 -1.60 0.84 13.76
N VAL A 245 -0.78 1.67 13.14
CA VAL A 245 0.69 1.56 13.21
C VAL A 245 1.22 2.78 13.93
N ASP A 246 1.89 2.55 15.06
CA ASP A 246 2.61 3.58 15.81
C ASP A 246 4.10 3.45 15.47
N LYS A 247 4.55 4.27 14.50
CA LYS A 247 5.95 4.27 14.06
C LYS A 247 6.91 4.75 15.15
N GLN A 248 6.45 5.56 16.10
CA GLN A 248 7.29 6.06 17.20
C GLN A 248 7.57 4.96 18.24
N LYS A 249 6.62 4.04 18.42
CA LYS A 249 6.74 2.93 19.36
C LYS A 249 7.12 1.61 18.69
N ASP A 250 7.32 1.61 17.38
CA ASP A 250 7.60 0.40 16.60
C ASP A 250 6.53 -0.70 16.79
N THR A 251 5.30 -0.29 17.03
CA THR A 251 4.19 -1.21 17.29
C THR A 251 3.10 -1.09 16.23
N TYR A 252 2.42 -2.19 15.99
CA TYR A 252 1.24 -2.22 15.15
C TYR A 252 0.16 -3.07 15.81
N LYS A 253 -1.09 -2.64 15.63
CA LYS A 253 -2.28 -3.30 16.17
C LYS A 253 -3.29 -3.46 15.06
N TRP A 254 -4.07 -4.52 15.14
CA TRP A 254 -5.19 -4.73 14.24
C TRP A 254 -6.43 -5.16 15.04
N HIS A 255 -7.58 -4.78 14.50
CA HIS A 255 -8.87 -5.16 15.04
C HIS A 255 -9.61 -5.95 13.97
N SER A 256 -9.98 -7.17 14.25
CA SER A 256 -10.93 -7.89 13.42
C SER A 256 -12.32 -7.32 13.68
N ASN A 257 -12.73 -6.30 12.92
CA ASN A 257 -14.12 -5.86 12.96
C ASN A 257 -14.98 -6.93 12.31
N PRO A 258 -16.02 -7.46 12.99
CA PRO A 258 -17.02 -8.24 12.31
C PRO A 258 -17.70 -7.33 11.28
N VAL A 259 -17.65 -7.75 10.02
CA VAL A 259 -18.42 -7.11 8.95
C VAL A 259 -19.87 -7.09 9.43
N LYS A 260 -20.40 -5.91 9.75
CA LYS A 260 -21.86 -5.78 9.90
C LYS A 260 -22.47 -6.14 8.57
N LYS A 261 -23.15 -7.28 8.55
CA LYS A 261 -24.01 -7.67 7.43
C LYS A 261 -25.17 -6.72 7.28
#